data_284a422f3cf74f1fe76d64e2dd228239
#
_entry.id   284a422f3cf74f1fe76d64e2dd228239
#
_cell.length_a   1.000
_cell.length_b   1.000
_cell.length_c   1.000
_cell.angle_alpha   90.00
_cell.angle_beta   90.00
_cell.angle_gamma   90.00
#
_symmetry.space_group_name_H-M   'P 1'
#
loop_
_entity.id
_entity.type
_entity.pdbx_description
1 polymer ?
#
loop_
_entity_poly.entity_id
_entity_poly.type
_entity_poly.pdbx_seq_one_letter_code
_entity_poly.pdbx_strand_id
1 'polypeptide(L)'
;MSSAKANILVAFYSRDGSVEALAKAVSEGAREAGAEVRLRRVPDIVSSHVMAKVPGWEERSKRMLTENGAPTHADVEWADGIIFGTPTRFGNTSAELKAFIDSLGGQRP
;
A
#
# COMPACT_ATOMS: atom_id res chain seq x y z
N MET A 1 -22.93 21.71 -10.12
CA MET A 1 -21.69 21.33 -10.14
C MET A 1 -21.45 19.91 -9.73
N SER A 2 -21.09 19.21 -10.60
CA SER A 2 -20.79 17.87 -10.30
C SER A 2 -19.46 17.82 -9.65
N SER A 3 -19.36 17.09 -8.65
CA SER A 3 -18.11 16.91 -8.07
C SER A 3 -17.85 15.45 -8.03
N ALA A 4 -17.65 14.91 -9.20
CA ALA A 4 -17.19 13.56 -9.26
C ALA A 4 -15.93 13.46 -8.39
N LYS A 5 -15.96 12.58 -7.42
CA LYS A 5 -14.81 12.39 -6.56
C LYS A 5 -13.73 11.66 -7.31
N ALA A 6 -12.48 12.08 -7.10
CA ALA A 6 -11.35 11.30 -7.58
C ALA A 6 -11.20 10.05 -6.72
N ASN A 7 -10.94 8.93 -7.36
CA ASN A 7 -10.66 7.67 -6.68
C ASN A 7 -9.16 7.50 -6.53
N ILE A 8 -8.67 7.49 -5.31
CA ILE A 8 -7.23 7.41 -5.03
C ILE A 8 -6.93 6.11 -4.31
N LEU A 9 -6.00 5.34 -4.87
CA LEU A 9 -5.46 4.16 -4.21
C LEU A 9 -4.15 4.55 -3.55
N VAL A 10 -4.03 4.31 -2.26
CA VAL A 10 -2.77 4.47 -1.54
C VAL A 10 -2.25 3.07 -1.24
N ALA A 11 -1.22 2.64 -1.96
CA ALA A 11 -0.61 1.34 -1.80
C ALA A 11 0.74 1.52 -1.13
N PHE A 12 0.93 0.89 0.03
CA PHE A 12 2.16 1.08 0.78
C PHE A 12 2.74 -0.24 1.24
N TYR A 13 4.05 -0.26 1.43
CA TYR A 13 4.73 -1.31 2.16
C TYR A 13 5.39 -0.70 3.38
N SER A 14 5.19 -1.30 4.53
CA SER A 14 5.79 -0.86 5.78
C SER A 14 6.15 -2.08 6.60
N ARG A 15 7.35 -2.09 7.14
CA ARG A 15 7.79 -3.19 7.99
C ARG A 15 7.66 -2.83 9.46
N ASP A 16 8.06 -1.63 9.84
CA ASP A 16 8.07 -1.18 11.23
C ASP A 16 6.92 -0.24 11.59
N GLY A 17 6.15 0.22 10.62
CA GLY A 17 5.03 1.11 10.85
C GLY A 17 5.27 2.56 10.46
N SER A 18 6.49 2.95 10.10
CA SER A 18 6.78 4.34 9.74
C SER A 18 6.05 4.77 8.47
N VAL A 19 6.15 3.95 7.43
CA VAL A 19 5.47 4.25 6.16
C VAL A 19 3.96 4.12 6.33
N GLU A 20 3.52 3.19 7.17
CA GLU A 20 2.09 3.06 7.48
C GLU A 20 1.53 4.38 8.02
N ALA A 21 2.22 5.00 8.96
CA ALA A 21 1.77 6.27 9.54
C ALA A 21 1.69 7.37 8.48
N LEU A 22 2.69 7.44 7.60
CA LEU A 22 2.67 8.40 6.51
C LEU A 22 1.54 8.13 5.52
N ALA A 23 1.32 6.86 5.18
CA ALA A 23 0.25 6.48 4.25
C ALA A 23 -1.12 6.85 4.81
N LYS A 24 -1.32 6.67 6.11
CA LYS A 24 -2.57 7.07 6.77
C LYS A 24 -2.77 8.58 6.71
N ALA A 25 -1.71 9.35 6.96
CA ALA A 25 -1.78 10.82 6.89
C ALA A 25 -2.11 11.29 5.48
N VAL A 26 -1.49 10.69 4.47
CA VAL A 26 -1.77 11.00 3.06
C VAL A 26 -3.22 10.67 2.73
N SER A 27 -3.71 9.52 3.20
CA SER A 27 -5.10 9.11 2.96
C SER A 27 -6.09 10.09 3.57
N GLU A 28 -5.82 10.55 4.79
CA GLU A 28 -6.70 11.52 5.45
C GLU A 28 -6.71 12.84 4.71
N GLY A 29 -5.53 13.32 4.27
CA GLY A 29 -5.45 14.55 3.48
C GLY A 29 -6.23 14.46 2.19
N ALA A 30 -6.14 13.34 1.51
CA ALA A 30 -6.89 13.13 0.27
C ALA A 30 -8.40 13.11 0.53
N ARG A 31 -8.83 12.46 1.61
CA ARG A 31 -10.27 12.43 1.97
C ARG A 31 -10.78 13.82 2.32
N GLU A 32 -9.98 14.59 3.04
CA GLU A 32 -10.36 15.98 3.37
C GLU A 32 -10.51 16.84 2.14
N ALA A 33 -9.74 16.54 1.09
CA ALA A 33 -9.85 17.24 -0.18
C ALA A 33 -11.02 16.73 -1.04
N GLY A 34 -11.76 15.74 -0.56
CA GLY A 34 -12.95 15.24 -1.24
C GLY A 34 -12.75 13.97 -2.05
N ALA A 35 -11.59 13.32 -1.97
CA ALA A 35 -11.34 12.10 -2.70
C ALA A 35 -11.91 10.87 -1.99
N GLU A 36 -12.27 9.85 -2.78
CA GLU A 36 -12.48 8.51 -2.26
C GLU A 36 -11.12 7.85 -2.16
N VAL A 37 -10.83 7.19 -1.05
CA VAL A 37 -9.50 6.60 -0.84
C VAL A 37 -9.64 5.13 -0.45
N ARG A 38 -8.82 4.29 -1.09
CA ARG A 38 -8.59 2.92 -0.65
C ARG A 38 -7.15 2.82 -0.19
N LEU A 39 -6.96 2.49 1.08
CA LEU A 39 -5.63 2.32 1.66
C LEU A 39 -5.34 0.83 1.71
N ARG A 40 -4.27 0.39 1.04
CA ARG A 40 -3.92 -1.03 0.95
C ARG A 40 -2.47 -1.25 1.30
N ARG A 41 -2.22 -2.34 2.00
CA ARG A 41 -0.87 -2.71 2.42
C ARG A 41 -0.35 -3.84 1.54
N VAL A 42 0.78 -3.60 0.86
CA VAL A 42 1.42 -4.62 0.03
C VAL A 42 1.99 -5.72 0.94
N PRO A 43 1.72 -7.00 0.64
CA PRO A 43 2.19 -8.09 1.48
C PRO A 43 3.70 -8.26 1.46
N ASP A 44 4.22 -8.85 2.54
CA ASP A 44 5.63 -9.24 2.58
C ASP A 44 5.88 -10.37 1.59
N ILE A 45 7.08 -10.38 1.00
CA ILE A 45 7.47 -11.44 0.06
C ILE A 45 8.31 -12.53 0.73
N VAL A 46 8.64 -12.35 2.03
CA VAL A 46 9.38 -13.35 2.77
C VAL A 46 8.42 -14.27 3.52
N SER A 47 8.90 -15.46 3.86
CA SER A 47 8.08 -16.44 4.56
C SER A 47 7.87 -16.06 6.02
N SER A 48 6.83 -16.63 6.64
CA SER A 48 6.59 -16.45 8.06
C SER A 48 7.78 -16.91 8.90
N HIS A 49 8.50 -17.94 8.43
CA HIS A 49 9.68 -18.45 9.13
C HIS A 49 10.78 -17.39 9.22
N VAL A 50 10.97 -16.63 8.15
CA VAL A 50 11.96 -15.54 8.15
C VAL A 50 11.47 -14.39 9.03
N MET A 51 10.20 -14.03 8.93
CA MET A 51 9.64 -12.94 9.74
C MET A 51 9.71 -13.23 11.24
N ALA A 52 9.59 -14.48 11.62
CA ALA A 52 9.63 -14.87 13.02
C ALA A 52 10.99 -14.57 13.67
N LYS A 53 12.04 -14.38 12.89
CA LYS A 53 13.38 -14.06 13.42
C LYS A 53 13.49 -12.62 13.89
N VAL A 54 12.55 -11.75 13.50
CA VAL A 54 12.55 -10.35 13.93
C VAL A 54 11.33 -10.15 14.82
N PRO A 55 11.51 -9.86 16.10
CA PRO A 55 10.40 -9.72 17.04
C PRO A 55 9.37 -8.70 16.55
N GLY A 56 8.12 -9.12 16.52
CA GLY A 56 6.99 -8.25 16.18
C GLY A 56 6.73 -8.06 14.70
N TRP A 57 7.61 -8.49 13.80
CA TRP A 57 7.44 -8.27 12.36
C TRP A 57 6.18 -8.97 11.84
N GLU A 58 6.05 -10.26 12.13
CA GLU A 58 4.91 -11.05 11.64
C GLU A 58 3.60 -10.51 12.18
N GLU A 59 3.56 -10.15 13.45
CA GLU A 59 2.35 -9.60 14.08
C GLU A 59 1.96 -8.27 13.47
N ARG A 60 2.93 -7.39 13.22
CA ARG A 60 2.66 -6.11 12.57
C ARG A 60 2.16 -6.30 11.16
N SER A 61 2.75 -7.24 10.42
CA SER A 61 2.31 -7.55 9.06
C SER A 61 0.86 -8.01 9.05
N LYS A 62 0.52 -8.95 9.93
CA LYS A 62 -0.86 -9.44 10.04
C LYS A 62 -1.84 -8.33 10.39
N ARG A 63 -1.46 -7.47 11.34
CA ARG A 63 -2.32 -6.36 11.73
C ARG A 63 -2.57 -5.42 10.55
N MET A 64 -1.51 -5.02 9.86
CA MET A 64 -1.63 -4.09 8.74
C MET A 64 -2.47 -4.67 7.60
N LEU A 65 -2.31 -5.96 7.31
CA LEU A 65 -3.07 -6.62 6.27
C LEU A 65 -4.54 -6.80 6.67
N THR A 66 -4.80 -7.06 7.95
CA THR A 66 -6.16 -7.18 8.44
C THR A 66 -6.89 -5.84 8.41
N GLU A 67 -6.21 -4.77 8.80
CA GLU A 67 -6.83 -3.44 8.84
C GLU A 67 -7.03 -2.83 7.47
N ASN A 68 -6.11 -3.05 6.55
CA ASN A 68 -6.10 -2.33 5.28
C ASN A 68 -6.38 -3.22 4.07
N GLY A 69 -6.08 -4.49 4.17
CA GLY A 69 -6.15 -5.40 3.03
C GLY A 69 -4.98 -5.23 2.08
N ALA A 70 -4.74 -6.25 1.26
CA ALA A 70 -3.74 -6.19 0.20
C ALA A 70 -4.34 -5.52 -1.03
N PRO A 71 -3.53 -4.79 -1.82
CA PRO A 71 -4.04 -4.20 -3.05
C PRO A 71 -4.36 -5.28 -4.07
N THR A 72 -5.44 -5.04 -4.84
CA THR A 72 -5.87 -5.95 -5.89
C THR A 72 -5.86 -5.24 -7.22
N HIS A 73 -5.94 -6.01 -8.31
CA HIS A 73 -6.08 -5.42 -9.64
C HIS A 73 -7.38 -4.62 -9.74
N ALA A 74 -8.43 -5.04 -9.05
CA ALA A 74 -9.68 -4.28 -9.01
C ALA A 74 -9.49 -2.90 -8.38
N ASP A 75 -8.66 -2.80 -7.35
CA ASP A 75 -8.33 -1.51 -6.74
C ASP A 75 -7.65 -0.60 -7.75
N VAL A 76 -6.74 -1.15 -8.54
CA VAL A 76 -6.01 -0.37 -9.56
C VAL A 76 -6.95 0.11 -10.64
N GLU A 77 -7.85 -0.75 -11.11
CA GLU A 77 -8.83 -0.37 -12.13
C GLU A 77 -9.79 0.70 -11.63
N TRP A 78 -10.14 0.62 -10.36
CA TRP A 78 -11.02 1.61 -9.73
C TRP A 78 -10.36 2.98 -9.60
N ALA A 79 -9.04 3.04 -9.45
CA ALA A 79 -8.33 4.26 -9.09
C ALA A 79 -8.14 5.19 -10.28
N ASP A 80 -8.35 6.48 -10.05
CA ASP A 80 -7.97 7.54 -10.98
C ASP A 80 -6.51 7.91 -10.79
N GLY A 81 -6.00 7.78 -9.57
CA GLY A 81 -4.61 8.04 -9.24
C GLY A 81 -4.11 7.08 -8.18
N ILE A 82 -2.82 6.82 -8.18
CA ILE A 82 -2.19 5.90 -7.23
C ILE A 82 -1.03 6.60 -6.55
N ILE A 83 -0.99 6.50 -5.22
CA ILE A 83 0.12 7.01 -4.43
C ILE A 83 0.81 5.81 -3.81
N PHE A 84 2.12 5.72 -4.00
CA PHE A 84 2.91 4.61 -3.46
C PHE A 84 3.71 5.08 -2.25
N GLY A 85 3.65 4.30 -1.17
CA GLY A 85 4.48 4.51 0.00
C GLY A 85 5.46 3.37 0.17
N THR A 86 6.76 3.68 0.32
CA THR A 86 7.78 2.66 0.43
C THR A 86 8.93 3.12 1.32
N PRO A 87 9.49 2.22 2.16
CA PRO A 87 10.75 2.53 2.81
C PRO A 87 11.88 2.51 1.78
N THR A 88 12.91 3.28 2.05
CA THR A 88 14.08 3.33 1.17
C THR A 88 15.01 2.16 1.47
N ARG A 89 15.46 1.47 0.42
CA ARG A 89 16.45 0.40 0.51
C ARG A 89 17.56 0.74 -0.46
N PHE A 90 18.71 1.17 0.06
CA PHE A 90 19.85 1.58 -0.79
C PHE A 90 19.43 2.62 -1.84
N GLY A 91 18.54 3.54 -1.45
CA GLY A 91 18.04 4.58 -2.34
C GLY A 91 16.99 4.11 -3.34
N ASN A 92 16.46 2.90 -3.16
CA ASN A 92 15.49 2.32 -4.08
C ASN A 92 14.19 1.93 -3.39
N THR A 93 13.17 1.67 -4.20
CA THR A 93 11.88 1.14 -3.75
C THR A 93 12.08 -0.24 -3.14
N SER A 94 11.27 -0.57 -2.13
CA SER A 94 11.29 -1.91 -1.54
C SER A 94 10.95 -2.97 -2.59
N ALA A 95 11.49 -4.18 -2.39
CA ALA A 95 11.20 -5.30 -3.28
C ALA A 95 9.71 -5.65 -3.28
N GLU A 96 9.07 -5.54 -2.13
CA GLU A 96 7.64 -5.84 -1.99
C GLU A 96 6.80 -4.91 -2.87
N LEU A 97 7.04 -3.60 -2.78
CA LEU A 97 6.30 -2.65 -3.60
C LEU A 97 6.63 -2.82 -5.07
N LYS A 98 7.89 -3.07 -5.40
CA LYS A 98 8.28 -3.32 -6.78
C LYS A 98 7.59 -4.55 -7.35
N ALA A 99 7.47 -5.62 -6.56
CA ALA A 99 6.77 -6.81 -6.98
C ALA A 99 5.30 -6.51 -7.30
N PHE A 100 4.65 -5.68 -6.49
CA PHE A 100 3.28 -5.26 -6.77
C PHE A 100 3.21 -4.46 -8.06
N ILE A 101 4.09 -3.48 -8.24
CA ILE A 101 4.11 -2.65 -9.45
C ILE A 101 4.34 -3.53 -10.69
N ASP A 102 5.28 -4.47 -10.60
CA ASP A 102 5.56 -5.37 -11.72
C ASP A 102 4.36 -6.23 -12.08
N SER A 103 3.52 -6.60 -11.09
CA SER A 103 2.32 -7.40 -11.33
C SER A 103 1.29 -6.64 -12.17
N LEU A 104 1.38 -5.31 -12.22
CA LEU A 104 0.43 -4.49 -12.98
C LEU A 104 0.64 -4.58 -14.48
N GLY A 105 1.73 -5.20 -14.93
CA GLY A 105 1.95 -5.42 -16.36
C GLY A 105 0.84 -6.21 -17.00
N GLY A 106 0.15 -7.08 -16.26
CA GLY A 106 -1.00 -7.83 -16.76
C GLY A 106 -2.25 -7.01 -16.94
N GLN A 107 -2.25 -5.74 -16.49
CA GLN A 107 -3.39 -4.83 -16.60
C GLN A 107 -3.42 -4.09 -17.94
N ARG A 108 -2.43 -4.25 -18.75
CA ARG A 108 -2.35 -3.53 -20.01
C ARG A 108 -3.39 -4.04 -20.99
N PRO A 109 -4.02 -3.12 -21.73
CA PRO A 109 -4.97 -3.49 -22.78
C PRO A 109 -4.29 -4.31 -23.86
#